data_30f6e4b8991873880029ad48fd9863e1
#
_entry.id   30f6e4b8991873880029ad48fd9863e1
#
_cell.length_a   1.000
_cell.length_b   1.000
_cell.length_c   1.000
_cell.angle_alpha   90.00
_cell.angle_beta   90.00
_cell.angle_gamma   90.00
#
_symmetry.space_group_name_H-M   'P 1'
#
loop_
_entity.id
_entity.type
_entity.pdbx_description
1 polymer ?
#
loop_
_entity_poly.entity_id
_entity_poly.type
_entity_poly.pdbx_seq_one_letter_code
_entity_poly.pdbx_strand_id
1 'polypeptide(L)'
;MAPERFASVLSRGEYEALLGLVEHAARELHGRVIWNVNSTAKGGGVVEMLRPLLGYCRGAGVDARWAVIGGQPDFFAITKRIHNRLHGFEGDGGPLGDAERGAYEQTLAASAAELVELVHPQDIVILHDPQTAGLAAAVRETGATVMWRCHVGLDSANDRAREAWDFLRGYVLNAHVFIFHRASFAWEGLPRERISVIHPSIDAFAPKNAQQEREQSLAIMASAGILASDVDGYPTFTRSDGSPGRIERRAEMVEEEALVADVPVVMQVSRWDQLKDPVGVLGAFERHVATRSSAHLLLAGPSTAAVADDPEGAQVLAAVQSAWHELPGSIRRRVHICSLPMEDVEENAAIVNALQRHANVVVQKSLAEGFGLTVAEAMWKQRPVVASQIGGIRDQIEDGRSGLLLSDPRDLEQVGAAISGLLADAERAQKIGLAAERRVQQQFLGPHHLGRYFEVIHRVGAQRERDGSVPA
;
A
#
# COMPACT_ATOMS: atom_id res chain seq x y z
N MET A 1 16.35 -7.45 9.80
CA MET A 1 16.88 -6.10 9.54
C MET A 1 17.09 -5.39 10.87
N ALA A 2 18.25 -4.73 11.04
CA ALA A 2 18.57 -4.09 12.31
C ALA A 2 17.74 -2.82 12.54
N PRO A 3 17.03 -2.66 13.69
CA PRO A 3 16.27 -1.46 14.02
C PRO A 3 17.14 -0.19 14.11
N GLU A 4 18.43 -0.34 14.37
CA GLU A 4 19.42 0.75 14.51
C GLU A 4 19.56 1.60 13.24
N ARG A 5 19.21 1.06 12.06
CA ARG A 5 19.24 1.84 10.81
C ARG A 5 18.27 3.04 10.83
N PHE A 6 17.25 3.00 11.67
CA PHE A 6 16.33 4.13 11.82
C PHE A 6 16.95 5.37 12.47
N ALA A 7 18.16 5.28 13.06
CA ALA A 7 18.90 6.45 13.57
C ALA A 7 19.14 7.52 12.49
N SER A 8 19.19 7.14 11.20
CA SER A 8 19.40 8.07 10.09
C SER A 8 18.13 8.82 9.65
N VAL A 9 16.95 8.38 10.07
CA VAL A 9 15.67 8.93 9.58
C VAL A 9 14.73 9.39 10.69
N LEU A 10 14.97 9.00 11.94
CA LEU A 10 14.20 9.45 13.10
C LEU A 10 14.92 10.56 13.86
N SER A 11 14.15 11.41 14.55
CA SER A 11 14.73 12.30 15.53
C SER A 11 15.37 11.49 16.67
N ARG A 12 16.29 12.10 17.42
CA ARG A 12 16.96 11.44 18.54
C ARG A 12 15.96 10.86 19.57
N GLY A 13 14.93 11.63 19.92
CA GLY A 13 13.92 11.17 20.89
C GLY A 13 13.06 10.01 20.37
N GLU A 14 12.66 10.04 19.08
CA GLU A 14 11.92 8.95 18.44
C GLU A 14 12.78 7.68 18.32
N TYR A 15 14.07 7.86 18.03
CA TYR A 15 14.99 6.73 17.96
C TYR A 15 15.25 6.09 19.35
N GLU A 16 15.46 6.89 20.40
CA GLU A 16 15.58 6.40 21.78
C GLU A 16 14.30 5.65 22.22
N ALA A 17 13.12 6.17 21.86
CA ALA A 17 11.84 5.50 22.12
C ALA A 17 11.73 4.16 21.36
N LEU A 18 12.19 4.10 20.11
CA LEU A 18 12.22 2.86 19.33
C LEU A 18 13.12 1.81 20.01
N LEU A 19 14.32 2.17 20.46
CA LEU A 19 15.21 1.22 21.13
C LEU A 19 14.58 0.68 22.42
N GLY A 20 13.96 1.53 23.24
CA GLY A 20 13.21 1.11 24.43
C GLY A 20 12.05 0.15 24.09
N LEU A 21 11.33 0.41 23.01
CA LEU A 21 10.27 -0.48 22.53
C LEU A 21 10.83 -1.85 22.10
N VAL A 22 11.95 -1.87 21.36
CA VAL A 22 12.63 -3.09 20.90
C VAL A 22 13.04 -3.96 22.09
N GLU A 23 13.70 -3.36 23.09
CA GLU A 23 14.10 -4.08 24.30
C GLU A 23 12.91 -4.64 25.08
N HIS A 24 11.82 -3.86 25.18
CA HIS A 24 10.62 -4.29 25.89
C HIS A 24 9.93 -5.43 25.15
N ALA A 25 9.74 -5.30 23.84
CA ALA A 25 9.15 -6.34 23.01
C ALA A 25 9.95 -7.64 23.01
N ALA A 26 11.28 -7.56 22.92
CA ALA A 26 12.16 -8.73 22.98
C ALA A 26 12.02 -9.50 24.30
N ARG A 27 11.84 -8.81 25.42
CA ARG A 27 11.62 -9.44 26.74
C ARG A 27 10.22 -10.05 26.87
N GLU A 28 9.17 -9.31 26.52
CA GLU A 28 7.78 -9.75 26.69
C GLU A 28 7.41 -10.89 25.74
N LEU A 29 7.98 -10.88 24.53
CA LEU A 29 7.70 -11.86 23.49
C LEU A 29 8.73 -13.01 23.45
N HIS A 30 9.61 -13.10 24.45
CA HIS A 30 10.59 -14.18 24.52
C HIS A 30 9.91 -15.54 24.60
N GLY A 31 10.31 -16.46 23.71
CA GLY A 31 9.75 -17.81 23.64
C GLY A 31 8.36 -17.90 22.95
N ARG A 32 7.83 -16.79 22.45
CA ARG A 32 6.56 -16.71 21.71
C ARG A 32 6.82 -16.46 20.25
N VAL A 33 6.00 -17.03 19.37
CA VAL A 33 6.06 -16.77 17.94
C VAL A 33 4.91 -15.84 17.52
N ILE A 34 5.23 -14.84 16.70
CA ILE A 34 4.24 -14.03 16.00
C ILE A 34 4.07 -14.59 14.58
N TRP A 35 2.95 -15.26 14.35
CA TRP A 35 2.57 -15.77 13.04
C TRP A 35 1.79 -14.71 12.26
N ASN A 36 2.24 -14.41 11.04
CA ASN A 36 1.47 -13.64 10.06
C ASN A 36 0.97 -14.60 8.98
N VAL A 37 -0.34 -14.68 8.79
CA VAL A 37 -0.98 -15.62 7.87
C VAL A 37 -1.74 -14.84 6.80
N ASN A 38 -1.40 -15.03 5.52
CA ASN A 38 -2.13 -14.44 4.39
C ASN A 38 -2.20 -15.39 3.19
N SER A 39 -2.78 -14.95 2.09
CA SER A 39 -3.06 -15.80 0.92
C SER A 39 -1.99 -15.75 -0.18
N THR A 40 -0.96 -14.91 -0.06
CA THR A 40 0.09 -14.81 -1.09
C THR A 40 1.43 -14.34 -0.50
N ALA A 41 2.52 -14.79 -1.07
CA ALA A 41 3.87 -14.29 -0.79
C ALA A 41 4.38 -13.34 -1.89
N LYS A 42 3.59 -13.08 -2.94
CA LYS A 42 4.00 -12.30 -4.11
C LYS A 42 2.97 -11.21 -4.42
N GLY A 43 3.47 -9.99 -4.62
CA GLY A 43 2.68 -8.84 -5.05
C GLY A 43 1.69 -8.32 -3.99
N GLY A 44 1.21 -7.09 -4.20
CA GLY A 44 0.21 -6.43 -3.38
C GLY A 44 0.73 -5.73 -2.12
N GLY A 45 -0.03 -4.74 -1.65
CA GLY A 45 0.37 -3.88 -0.54
C GLY A 45 0.59 -4.59 0.79
N VAL A 46 -0.12 -5.70 1.06
CA VAL A 46 0.06 -6.49 2.29
C VAL A 46 1.45 -7.13 2.31
N VAL A 47 1.88 -7.72 1.19
CA VAL A 47 3.21 -8.34 1.04
C VAL A 47 4.32 -7.29 1.16
N GLU A 48 4.16 -6.15 0.49
CA GLU A 48 5.12 -5.03 0.55
C GLU A 48 5.30 -4.52 1.99
N MET A 49 4.23 -4.48 2.77
CA MET A 49 4.24 -4.08 4.17
C MET A 49 4.83 -5.15 5.09
N LEU A 50 4.44 -6.43 4.92
CA LEU A 50 4.85 -7.51 5.84
C LEU A 50 6.33 -7.83 5.76
N ARG A 51 6.94 -7.84 4.58
CA ARG A 51 8.36 -8.18 4.41
C ARG A 51 9.29 -7.36 5.29
N PRO A 52 9.27 -6.02 5.24
CA PRO A 52 10.12 -5.21 6.11
C PRO A 52 9.73 -5.34 7.58
N LEU A 53 8.44 -5.38 7.94
CA LEU A 53 8.00 -5.52 9.32
C LEU A 53 8.53 -6.79 9.98
N LEU A 54 8.40 -7.95 9.30
CA LEU A 54 8.96 -9.21 9.77
C LEU A 54 10.49 -9.15 9.89
N GLY A 55 11.16 -8.49 8.94
CA GLY A 55 12.59 -8.28 8.99
C GLY A 55 13.03 -7.49 10.22
N TYR A 56 12.30 -6.43 10.57
CA TYR A 56 12.56 -5.62 11.78
C TYR A 56 12.19 -6.35 13.06
N CYS A 57 11.08 -7.09 13.11
CA CYS A 57 10.75 -7.93 14.26
C CYS A 57 11.88 -8.91 14.58
N ARG A 58 12.37 -9.64 13.56
CA ARG A 58 13.49 -10.58 13.73
C ARG A 58 14.78 -9.88 14.14
N GLY A 59 15.07 -8.70 13.57
CA GLY A 59 16.21 -7.87 13.96
C GLY A 59 16.11 -7.36 15.41
N ALA A 60 14.90 -7.21 15.92
CA ALA A 60 14.61 -6.85 17.30
C ALA A 60 14.63 -8.07 18.28
N GLY A 61 14.98 -9.27 17.80
CA GLY A 61 15.00 -10.48 18.63
C GLY A 61 13.63 -11.13 18.86
N VAL A 62 12.59 -10.73 18.10
CA VAL A 62 11.25 -11.32 18.15
C VAL A 62 11.10 -12.39 17.08
N ASP A 63 10.69 -13.61 17.44
CA ASP A 63 10.40 -14.68 16.47
C ASP A 63 9.11 -14.36 15.72
N ALA A 64 9.26 -13.83 14.49
CA ALA A 64 8.15 -13.49 13.61
C ALA A 64 8.21 -14.36 12.37
N ARG A 65 7.13 -15.09 12.08
CA ARG A 65 7.01 -16.05 10.99
C ARG A 65 5.90 -15.68 10.04
N TRP A 66 5.99 -16.18 8.84
CA TRP A 66 5.02 -15.94 7.77
C TRP A 66 4.54 -17.25 7.18
N ALA A 67 3.24 -17.50 7.27
CA ALA A 67 2.57 -18.62 6.65
C ALA A 67 1.66 -18.11 5.51
N VAL A 68 1.64 -18.87 4.41
CA VAL A 68 0.80 -18.58 3.25
C VAL A 68 -0.15 -19.74 3.05
N ILE A 69 -1.46 -19.44 3.04
CA ILE A 69 -2.49 -20.47 2.84
C ILE A 69 -2.55 -20.90 1.37
N GLY A 70 -2.87 -22.16 1.14
CA GLY A 70 -3.25 -22.67 -0.17
C GLY A 70 -4.69 -22.30 -0.52
N GLY A 71 -5.02 -22.37 -1.83
CA GLY A 71 -6.40 -22.17 -2.29
C GLY A 71 -6.59 -22.62 -3.72
N GLN A 72 -7.81 -23.06 -4.05
CA GLN A 72 -8.25 -23.39 -5.39
C GLN A 72 -8.80 -22.13 -6.09
N PRO A 73 -8.88 -22.10 -7.43
CA PRO A 73 -9.42 -20.95 -8.16
C PRO A 73 -10.78 -20.46 -7.68
N ASP A 74 -11.69 -21.37 -7.34
CA ASP A 74 -13.04 -21.04 -6.85
C ASP A 74 -12.99 -20.31 -5.50
N PHE A 75 -12.10 -20.73 -4.60
CA PHE A 75 -11.86 -20.03 -3.33
C PHE A 75 -11.38 -18.59 -3.57
N PHE A 76 -10.45 -18.41 -4.48
CA PHE A 76 -9.95 -17.07 -4.80
C PHE A 76 -10.98 -16.21 -5.52
N ALA A 77 -11.86 -16.79 -6.34
CA ALA A 77 -12.99 -16.07 -6.93
C ALA A 77 -13.97 -15.58 -5.84
N ILE A 78 -14.33 -16.44 -4.89
CA ILE A 78 -15.19 -16.07 -3.75
C ILE A 78 -14.55 -14.97 -2.92
N THR A 79 -13.28 -15.13 -2.53
CA THR A 79 -12.61 -14.15 -1.66
C THR A 79 -12.32 -12.83 -2.39
N LYS A 80 -12.13 -12.83 -3.72
CA LYS A 80 -12.06 -11.61 -4.54
C LYS A 80 -13.41 -10.89 -4.58
N ARG A 81 -14.53 -11.63 -4.69
CA ARG A 81 -15.89 -11.08 -4.59
C ARG A 81 -16.13 -10.42 -3.25
N ILE A 82 -15.76 -11.10 -2.14
CA ILE A 82 -15.84 -10.54 -0.78
C ILE A 82 -14.99 -9.26 -0.69
N HIS A 83 -13.77 -9.29 -1.18
CA HIS A 83 -12.87 -8.13 -1.20
C HIS A 83 -13.50 -6.92 -1.94
N ASN A 84 -14.07 -7.15 -3.13
CA ASN A 84 -14.73 -6.10 -3.90
C ASN A 84 -15.95 -5.55 -3.16
N ARG A 85 -16.74 -6.41 -2.52
CA ARG A 85 -17.90 -5.98 -1.72
C ARG A 85 -17.52 -5.21 -0.47
N LEU A 86 -16.41 -5.55 0.19
CA LEU A 86 -15.85 -4.75 1.29
C LEU A 86 -15.45 -3.34 0.84
N HIS A 87 -15.13 -3.15 -0.43
CA HIS A 87 -14.95 -1.85 -1.07
C HIS A 87 -16.25 -1.21 -1.60
N GLY A 88 -17.39 -1.85 -1.39
CA GLY A 88 -18.70 -1.36 -1.79
C GLY A 88 -19.11 -1.67 -3.23
N PHE A 89 -18.37 -2.52 -3.94
CA PHE A 89 -18.64 -2.90 -5.34
C PHE A 89 -19.26 -4.29 -5.44
N GLU A 90 -20.00 -4.55 -6.53
CA GLU A 90 -20.66 -5.83 -6.80
C GLU A 90 -19.67 -7.00 -6.91
N GLY A 91 -18.48 -6.75 -7.48
CA GLY A 91 -17.55 -7.78 -7.89
C GLY A 91 -18.03 -8.48 -9.16
N ASP A 92 -17.90 -9.81 -9.21
CA ASP A 92 -18.33 -10.65 -10.34
C ASP A 92 -19.84 -10.93 -10.36
N GLY A 93 -20.61 -10.33 -9.43
CA GLY A 93 -22.06 -10.49 -9.33
C GLY A 93 -22.53 -11.81 -8.73
N GLY A 94 -21.63 -12.75 -8.41
CA GLY A 94 -22.00 -14.04 -7.84
C GLY A 94 -22.56 -13.93 -6.41
N PRO A 95 -23.25 -14.97 -5.88
CA PRO A 95 -23.80 -14.98 -4.52
C PRO A 95 -22.71 -15.14 -3.43
N LEU A 96 -23.08 -14.89 -2.19
CA LEU A 96 -22.35 -15.26 -0.97
C LEU A 96 -23.27 -16.11 -0.09
N GLY A 97 -23.67 -17.29 -0.59
CA GLY A 97 -24.58 -18.22 0.06
C GLY A 97 -23.89 -19.42 0.70
N ASP A 98 -24.69 -20.46 0.98
CA ASP A 98 -24.20 -21.67 1.65
C ASP A 98 -23.19 -22.46 0.81
N ALA A 99 -23.34 -22.47 -0.53
CA ALA A 99 -22.40 -23.13 -1.43
C ALA A 99 -21.02 -22.49 -1.38
N GLU A 100 -20.95 -21.15 -1.45
CA GLU A 100 -19.72 -20.38 -1.33
C GLU A 100 -19.10 -20.54 0.06
N ARG A 101 -19.91 -20.58 1.10
CA ARG A 101 -19.47 -20.86 2.47
C ARG A 101 -18.84 -22.23 2.60
N GLY A 102 -19.49 -23.26 2.05
CA GLY A 102 -18.95 -24.63 2.03
C GLY A 102 -17.61 -24.73 1.28
N ALA A 103 -17.49 -24.10 0.12
CA ALA A 103 -16.24 -24.07 -0.65
C ALA A 103 -15.13 -23.31 0.09
N TYR A 104 -15.47 -22.20 0.75
CA TYR A 104 -14.55 -21.41 1.57
C TYR A 104 -14.02 -22.23 2.76
N GLU A 105 -14.88 -22.88 3.52
CA GLU A 105 -14.52 -23.71 4.68
C GLU A 105 -13.72 -24.95 4.27
N GLN A 106 -14.15 -25.64 3.21
CA GLN A 106 -13.45 -26.83 2.70
C GLN A 106 -12.01 -26.51 2.28
N THR A 107 -11.80 -25.36 1.61
CA THR A 107 -10.46 -24.95 1.21
C THR A 107 -9.58 -24.64 2.42
N LEU A 108 -10.11 -23.99 3.43
CA LEU A 108 -9.35 -23.61 4.62
C LEU A 108 -9.08 -24.78 5.57
N ALA A 109 -9.80 -25.88 5.48
CA ALA A 109 -9.66 -27.02 6.40
C ALA A 109 -8.23 -27.60 6.42
N ALA A 110 -7.56 -27.73 5.25
CA ALA A 110 -6.20 -28.20 5.16
C ALA A 110 -5.20 -27.21 5.79
N SER A 111 -5.34 -25.93 5.47
CA SER A 111 -4.49 -24.87 6.06
C SER A 111 -4.72 -24.73 7.57
N ALA A 112 -5.94 -24.95 8.06
CA ALA A 112 -6.25 -24.97 9.49
C ALA A 112 -5.51 -26.12 10.20
N ALA A 113 -5.55 -27.34 9.64
CA ALA A 113 -4.88 -28.50 10.21
C ALA A 113 -3.36 -28.28 10.30
N GLU A 114 -2.73 -27.81 9.22
CA GLU A 114 -1.30 -27.50 9.21
C GLU A 114 -0.92 -26.41 10.22
N LEU A 115 -1.72 -25.35 10.30
CA LEU A 115 -1.43 -24.21 11.19
C LEU A 115 -1.58 -24.60 12.67
N VAL A 116 -2.58 -25.42 13.01
CA VAL A 116 -2.81 -25.93 14.38
C VAL A 116 -1.64 -26.79 14.88
N GLU A 117 -0.97 -27.54 14.00
CA GLU A 117 0.22 -28.32 14.37
C GLU A 117 1.45 -27.43 14.67
N LEU A 118 1.51 -26.22 14.09
CA LEU A 118 2.64 -25.31 14.20
C LEU A 118 2.50 -24.29 15.34
N VAL A 119 1.28 -23.97 15.73
CA VAL A 119 0.95 -22.88 16.67
C VAL A 119 0.87 -23.41 18.10
N HIS A 120 1.56 -22.76 19.01
CA HIS A 120 1.54 -23.08 20.43
C HIS A 120 0.60 -22.12 21.21
N PRO A 121 0.14 -22.53 22.42
CA PRO A 121 -0.83 -21.74 23.21
C PRO A 121 -0.40 -20.31 23.54
N GLN A 122 0.91 -20.07 23.70
CA GLN A 122 1.46 -18.73 23.98
C GLN A 122 1.66 -17.86 22.74
N ASP A 123 1.54 -18.42 21.52
CA ASP A 123 1.81 -17.71 20.29
C ASP A 123 0.74 -16.65 19.98
N ILE A 124 1.10 -15.78 19.06
CA ILE A 124 0.22 -14.73 18.52
C ILE A 124 0.04 -15.00 17.04
N VAL A 125 -1.20 -15.09 16.58
CA VAL A 125 -1.51 -15.33 15.18
C VAL A 125 -2.29 -14.15 14.61
N ILE A 126 -1.73 -13.50 13.59
CA ILE A 126 -2.33 -12.39 12.87
C ILE A 126 -2.83 -12.93 11.53
N LEU A 127 -4.15 -13.02 11.39
CA LEU A 127 -4.84 -13.46 10.18
C LEU A 127 -5.15 -12.23 9.33
N HIS A 128 -4.66 -12.20 8.09
CA HIS A 128 -4.84 -11.07 7.20
C HIS A 128 -5.96 -11.29 6.19
N ASP A 129 -6.87 -10.33 6.13
CA ASP A 129 -7.93 -10.20 5.14
C ASP A 129 -9.01 -11.32 5.13
N PRO A 130 -10.01 -11.23 4.25
CA PRO A 130 -11.09 -12.21 4.15
C PRO A 130 -10.61 -13.65 3.95
N GLN A 131 -9.48 -13.84 3.24
CA GLN A 131 -8.98 -15.16 2.88
C GLN A 131 -8.63 -16.02 4.09
N THR A 132 -8.24 -15.41 5.20
CA THR A 132 -7.76 -16.14 6.38
C THR A 132 -8.74 -16.13 7.54
N ALA A 133 -9.86 -15.41 7.44
CA ALA A 133 -10.80 -15.22 8.55
C ALA A 133 -11.38 -16.55 9.09
N GLY A 134 -11.62 -17.52 8.21
CA GLY A 134 -12.14 -18.85 8.59
C GLY A 134 -11.21 -19.69 9.44
N LEU A 135 -9.92 -19.35 9.53
CA LEU A 135 -8.94 -20.03 10.38
C LEU A 135 -9.07 -19.64 11.87
N ALA A 136 -9.77 -18.54 12.17
CA ALA A 136 -9.77 -17.93 13.51
C ALA A 136 -10.26 -18.89 14.61
N ALA A 137 -11.28 -19.70 14.35
CA ALA A 137 -11.81 -20.64 15.32
C ALA A 137 -10.78 -21.74 15.66
N ALA A 138 -10.25 -22.42 14.65
CA ALA A 138 -9.29 -23.51 14.83
C ALA A 138 -8.00 -23.04 15.54
N VAL A 139 -7.49 -21.86 15.16
CA VAL A 139 -6.32 -21.27 15.81
C VAL A 139 -6.61 -20.88 17.26
N ARG A 140 -7.80 -20.37 17.55
CA ARG A 140 -8.19 -20.04 18.92
C ARG A 140 -8.22 -21.26 19.84
N GLU A 141 -8.63 -22.41 19.33
CA GLU A 141 -8.69 -23.68 20.07
C GLU A 141 -7.31 -24.18 20.50
N THR A 142 -6.21 -23.77 19.84
CA THR A 142 -4.83 -24.05 20.30
C THR A 142 -4.46 -23.31 21.59
N GLY A 143 -5.27 -22.33 22.01
CA GLY A 143 -4.93 -21.42 23.12
C GLY A 143 -4.16 -20.16 22.69
N ALA A 144 -3.77 -20.02 21.44
CA ALA A 144 -3.04 -18.86 20.93
C ALA A 144 -3.89 -17.56 20.93
N THR A 145 -3.19 -16.42 20.93
CA THR A 145 -3.84 -15.12 20.75
C THR A 145 -4.12 -14.89 19.28
N VAL A 146 -5.40 -14.83 18.90
CA VAL A 146 -5.81 -14.59 17.50
C VAL A 146 -6.17 -13.14 17.30
N MET A 147 -5.56 -12.51 16.31
CA MET A 147 -5.89 -11.18 15.81
C MET A 147 -6.31 -11.29 14.36
N TRP A 148 -7.38 -10.63 13.96
CA TRP A 148 -7.77 -10.56 12.57
C TRP A 148 -7.57 -9.13 12.05
N ARG A 149 -6.86 -8.98 10.93
CA ARG A 149 -6.58 -7.69 10.32
C ARG A 149 -7.22 -7.59 8.95
N CYS A 150 -8.09 -6.60 8.79
CA CYS A 150 -8.70 -6.25 7.51
C CYS A 150 -7.99 -5.05 6.89
N HIS A 151 -7.44 -5.25 5.69
CA HIS A 151 -6.74 -4.21 4.95
C HIS A 151 -7.67 -3.41 4.02
N VAL A 152 -8.91 -3.82 3.89
CA VAL A 152 -9.91 -3.23 3.02
C VAL A 152 -11.10 -2.72 3.82
N GLY A 153 -11.78 -1.71 3.30
CA GLY A 153 -12.97 -1.16 3.95
C GLY A 153 -13.51 0.04 3.19
N LEU A 154 -14.61 0.56 3.70
CA LEU A 154 -15.34 1.67 3.13
C LEU A 154 -15.69 2.68 4.22
N ASP A 155 -15.53 3.99 3.93
CA ASP A 155 -15.84 5.04 4.92
C ASP A 155 -17.30 5.08 5.34
N SER A 156 -18.21 4.72 4.43
CA SER A 156 -19.65 4.61 4.67
C SER A 156 -20.14 3.30 4.05
N ALA A 157 -20.51 2.35 4.89
CA ALA A 157 -20.96 1.05 4.44
C ALA A 157 -22.23 1.15 3.59
N ASN A 158 -22.24 0.41 2.49
CA ASN A 158 -23.42 0.15 1.67
C ASN A 158 -23.87 -1.30 1.84
N ASP A 159 -24.94 -1.70 1.16
CA ASP A 159 -25.50 -3.04 1.28
C ASP A 159 -24.51 -4.13 0.84
N ARG A 160 -23.67 -3.85 -0.17
CA ARG A 160 -22.62 -4.80 -0.61
C ARG A 160 -21.56 -5.06 0.47
N ALA A 161 -21.14 -4.01 1.15
CA ALA A 161 -20.22 -4.16 2.28
C ALA A 161 -20.87 -4.98 3.42
N ARG A 162 -22.14 -4.74 3.72
CA ARG A 162 -22.88 -5.48 4.75
C ARG A 162 -23.05 -6.96 4.38
N GLU A 163 -23.35 -7.31 3.13
CA GLU A 163 -23.38 -8.70 2.65
C GLU A 163 -22.03 -9.42 2.89
N ALA A 164 -20.90 -8.76 2.60
CA ALA A 164 -19.58 -9.31 2.89
C ALA A 164 -19.32 -9.47 4.40
N TRP A 165 -19.77 -8.49 5.21
CA TRP A 165 -19.68 -8.57 6.67
C TRP A 165 -20.49 -9.74 7.22
N ASP A 166 -21.70 -9.96 6.72
CA ASP A 166 -22.58 -11.05 7.18
C ASP A 166 -21.98 -12.41 6.82
N PHE A 167 -21.34 -12.53 5.66
CA PHE A 167 -20.63 -13.76 5.30
C PHE A 167 -19.45 -14.05 6.25
N LEU A 168 -18.65 -13.03 6.61
CA LEU A 168 -17.42 -13.19 7.37
C LEU A 168 -17.62 -13.13 8.90
N ARG A 169 -18.67 -12.51 9.38
CA ARG A 169 -18.87 -12.16 10.80
C ARG A 169 -18.70 -13.35 11.74
N GLY A 170 -19.28 -14.51 11.40
CA GLY A 170 -19.19 -15.72 12.22
C GLY A 170 -17.76 -16.20 12.41
N TYR A 171 -16.90 -16.03 11.42
CA TYR A 171 -15.49 -16.39 11.50
C TYR A 171 -14.69 -15.36 12.28
N VAL A 172 -14.84 -14.09 11.94
CA VAL A 172 -14.06 -12.98 12.52
C VAL A 172 -14.29 -12.85 14.02
N LEU A 173 -15.52 -13.09 14.52
CA LEU A 173 -15.84 -13.01 15.95
C LEU A 173 -15.02 -13.97 16.84
N ASN A 174 -14.39 -14.99 16.26
CA ASN A 174 -13.47 -15.88 16.97
C ASN A 174 -12.09 -15.24 17.25
N ALA A 175 -11.70 -14.16 16.55
CA ALA A 175 -10.47 -13.45 16.87
C ALA A 175 -10.62 -12.65 18.19
N HIS A 176 -9.54 -12.45 18.95
CA HIS A 176 -9.53 -11.66 20.17
C HIS A 176 -9.57 -10.15 19.86
N VAL A 177 -9.00 -9.72 18.73
CA VAL A 177 -8.92 -8.33 18.28
C VAL A 177 -9.19 -8.24 16.78
N PHE A 178 -9.86 -7.17 16.39
CA PHE A 178 -10.11 -6.77 15.00
C PHE A 178 -9.27 -5.53 14.69
N ILE A 179 -8.37 -5.63 13.71
CA ILE A 179 -7.48 -4.53 13.34
C ILE A 179 -7.91 -3.97 11.99
N PHE A 180 -8.17 -2.67 11.94
CA PHE A 180 -8.50 -1.94 10.72
C PHE A 180 -7.49 -0.83 10.46
N HIS A 181 -7.43 -0.33 9.23
CA HIS A 181 -6.59 0.82 8.89
C HIS A 181 -7.10 2.11 9.52
N ARG A 182 -8.41 2.23 9.68
CA ARG A 182 -9.09 3.40 10.24
C ARG A 182 -10.39 3.00 10.93
N ALA A 183 -10.84 3.87 11.83
CA ALA A 183 -12.03 3.59 12.65
C ALA A 183 -13.32 3.44 11.83
N SER A 184 -13.46 4.21 10.72
CA SER A 184 -14.62 4.13 9.83
C SER A 184 -14.73 2.81 9.05
N PHE A 185 -13.65 2.06 8.94
CA PHE A 185 -13.65 0.73 8.30
C PHE A 185 -14.15 -0.37 9.22
N ALA A 186 -14.30 -0.09 10.52
CA ALA A 186 -14.81 -1.07 11.47
C ALA A 186 -16.29 -1.37 11.20
N TRP A 187 -16.63 -2.66 11.25
CA TRP A 187 -17.96 -3.13 10.91
C TRP A 187 -18.99 -2.85 12.01
N GLU A 188 -20.19 -2.56 11.59
CA GLU A 188 -21.35 -2.46 12.49
C GLU A 188 -21.54 -3.78 13.26
N GLY A 189 -21.78 -3.68 14.57
CA GLY A 189 -22.03 -4.84 15.45
C GLY A 189 -20.80 -5.62 15.91
N LEU A 190 -19.57 -5.18 15.58
CA LEU A 190 -18.38 -5.69 16.25
C LEU A 190 -18.22 -5.05 17.65
N PRO A 191 -17.77 -5.83 18.66
CA PRO A 191 -17.45 -5.29 19.99
C PRO A 191 -16.38 -4.20 19.91
N ARG A 192 -16.74 -2.98 20.32
CA ARG A 192 -15.88 -1.79 20.15
C ARG A 192 -14.56 -1.90 20.92
N GLU A 193 -14.57 -2.52 22.09
CA GLU A 193 -13.42 -2.77 22.95
C GLU A 193 -12.39 -3.71 22.31
N ARG A 194 -12.80 -4.51 21.32
CA ARG A 194 -11.94 -5.42 20.56
C ARG A 194 -11.44 -4.80 19.25
N ILE A 195 -11.84 -3.57 18.91
CA ILE A 195 -11.39 -2.89 17.71
C ILE A 195 -10.09 -2.12 17.99
N SER A 196 -9.14 -2.24 17.08
CA SER A 196 -7.91 -1.46 17.05
C SER A 196 -7.68 -0.85 15.68
N VAL A 197 -7.08 0.33 15.67
CA VAL A 197 -6.70 1.02 14.43
C VAL A 197 -5.19 1.03 14.34
N ILE A 198 -4.66 0.41 13.26
CA ILE A 198 -3.23 0.41 12.95
C ILE A 198 -3.07 0.81 11.49
N HIS A 199 -2.57 2.02 11.25
CA HIS A 199 -2.27 2.50 9.90
C HIS A 199 -1.14 1.65 9.28
N PRO A 200 -1.21 1.37 7.96
CA PRO A 200 -0.06 0.84 7.23
C PRO A 200 1.15 1.77 7.29
N SER A 201 2.31 1.23 6.98
CA SER A 201 3.56 1.97 6.93
C SER A 201 4.33 1.66 5.67
N ILE A 202 5.25 2.56 5.32
CA ILE A 202 6.28 2.31 4.31
C ILE A 202 7.62 2.01 4.98
N ASP A 203 8.49 1.29 4.28
CA ASP A 203 9.89 1.14 4.68
C ASP A 203 10.75 2.20 4.00
N ALA A 204 11.34 3.10 4.78
CA ALA A 204 12.21 4.18 4.31
C ALA A 204 13.45 3.67 3.55
N PHE A 205 13.84 2.42 3.77
CA PHE A 205 15.05 1.82 3.24
C PHE A 205 14.80 0.82 2.09
N ALA A 206 13.55 0.56 1.76
CA ALA A 206 13.22 -0.25 0.58
C ALA A 206 13.70 0.45 -0.71
N PRO A 207 14.09 -0.28 -1.76
CA PRO A 207 14.50 0.32 -3.04
C PRO A 207 13.52 1.38 -3.56
N LYS A 208 12.23 1.21 -3.30
CA LYS A 208 11.16 2.16 -3.65
C LYS A 208 11.25 3.49 -2.90
N ASN A 209 11.87 3.53 -1.69
CA ASN A 209 11.83 4.70 -0.79
C ASN A 209 13.20 5.19 -0.36
N ALA A 210 14.25 4.39 -0.59
CA ALA A 210 15.63 4.73 -0.22
C ALA A 210 16.04 6.08 -0.82
N GLN A 211 16.89 6.79 -0.10
CA GLN A 211 17.43 8.06 -0.59
C GLN A 211 18.14 7.87 -1.93
N GLN A 212 17.84 8.73 -2.88
CA GLN A 212 18.50 8.84 -4.18
C GLN A 212 18.82 10.30 -4.47
N GLU A 213 20.03 10.57 -4.89
CA GLU A 213 20.41 11.89 -5.37
C GLU A 213 19.76 12.17 -6.74
N ARG A 214 19.69 13.46 -7.11
CA ARG A 214 19.05 13.87 -8.37
C ARG A 214 19.70 13.19 -9.59
N GLU A 215 21.04 13.20 -9.65
CA GLU A 215 21.83 12.62 -10.73
C GLU A 215 21.59 11.10 -10.85
N GLN A 216 21.51 10.40 -9.72
CA GLN A 216 21.19 8.98 -9.67
C GLN A 216 19.77 8.72 -10.18
N SER A 217 18.79 9.50 -9.77
CA SER A 217 17.40 9.36 -10.23
C SER A 217 17.29 9.59 -11.74
N LEU A 218 17.97 10.60 -12.27
CA LEU A 218 18.01 10.87 -13.71
C LEU A 218 18.70 9.72 -14.49
N ALA A 219 19.84 9.19 -13.99
CA ALA A 219 20.53 8.07 -14.60
C ALA A 219 19.67 6.79 -14.61
N ILE A 220 18.91 6.53 -13.54
CA ILE A 220 17.94 5.43 -13.46
C ILE A 220 16.85 5.58 -14.52
N MET A 221 16.24 6.77 -14.62
CA MET A 221 15.18 7.03 -15.60
C MET A 221 15.69 6.96 -17.04
N ALA A 222 16.88 7.47 -17.31
CA ALA A 222 17.51 7.40 -18.64
C ALA A 222 17.84 5.95 -19.03
N SER A 223 18.43 5.16 -18.11
CA SER A 223 18.73 3.75 -18.33
C SER A 223 17.46 2.92 -18.55
N ALA A 224 16.39 3.23 -17.81
CA ALA A 224 15.06 2.63 -18.01
C ALA A 224 14.36 3.10 -19.30
N GLY A 225 14.96 4.02 -20.08
CA GLY A 225 14.41 4.52 -21.34
C GLY A 225 13.22 5.48 -21.19
N ILE A 226 13.07 6.10 -20.03
CA ILE A 226 11.96 7.03 -19.71
C ILE A 226 12.37 8.47 -20.02
N LEU A 227 13.65 8.81 -19.84
CA LEU A 227 14.20 10.12 -20.22
C LEU A 227 15.08 10.00 -21.47
N ALA A 228 14.91 10.96 -22.37
CA ALA A 228 15.87 11.19 -23.46
C ALA A 228 16.99 12.10 -22.95
N SER A 229 18.01 11.53 -22.38
CA SER A 229 19.22 12.28 -22.04
C SER A 229 20.40 11.33 -21.87
N ASP A 230 21.57 11.78 -22.33
CA ASP A 230 22.86 11.23 -21.92
C ASP A 230 23.18 11.83 -20.54
N VAL A 231 22.69 11.20 -19.48
CA VAL A 231 23.01 11.61 -18.11
C VAL A 231 24.28 10.89 -17.69
N ASP A 232 25.30 11.66 -17.35
CA ASP A 232 26.48 11.13 -16.63
C ASP A 232 26.02 10.65 -15.25
N GLY A 233 26.03 9.34 -15.02
CA GLY A 233 25.64 8.76 -13.74
C GLY A 233 25.57 7.24 -13.80
N TYR A 234 25.56 6.63 -12.63
CA TYR A 234 25.43 5.17 -12.50
C TYR A 234 23.97 4.83 -12.17
N PRO A 235 23.27 4.07 -13.03
CA PRO A 235 21.89 3.66 -12.80
C PRO A 235 21.84 2.49 -11.79
N THR A 236 22.36 2.74 -10.57
CA THR A 236 22.46 1.73 -9.51
C THR A 236 21.54 2.04 -8.35
N PHE A 237 21.17 1.01 -7.61
CA PHE A 237 20.38 1.12 -6.39
C PHE A 237 20.86 0.06 -5.37
N THR A 238 20.40 0.16 -4.13
CA THR A 238 20.67 -0.85 -3.11
C THR A 238 19.46 -1.75 -2.96
N ARG A 239 19.66 -3.07 -3.09
CA ARG A 239 18.62 -4.07 -2.87
C ARG A 239 18.26 -4.20 -1.38
N SER A 240 17.14 -4.83 -1.08
CA SER A 240 16.66 -5.03 0.30
C SER A 240 17.62 -5.85 1.18
N ASP A 241 18.42 -6.71 0.57
CA ASP A 241 19.47 -7.49 1.24
C ASP A 241 20.80 -6.72 1.42
N GLY A 242 20.87 -5.48 0.93
CA GLY A 242 22.06 -4.63 0.96
C GLY A 242 23.01 -4.79 -0.23
N SER A 243 22.76 -5.74 -1.12
CA SER A 243 23.57 -5.92 -2.33
C SER A 243 23.33 -4.79 -3.36
N PRO A 244 24.32 -4.48 -4.23
CA PRO A 244 24.12 -3.52 -5.29
C PRO A 244 23.22 -4.09 -6.39
N GLY A 245 22.25 -3.27 -6.85
CA GLY A 245 21.45 -3.50 -8.03
C GLY A 245 21.76 -2.48 -9.12
N ARG A 246 21.41 -2.78 -10.36
CA ARG A 246 21.53 -1.91 -11.51
C ARG A 246 20.27 -1.97 -12.36
N ILE A 247 19.94 -0.87 -13.03
CA ILE A 247 18.85 -0.82 -14.00
C ILE A 247 19.34 -1.43 -15.33
N GLU A 248 18.72 -2.53 -15.72
CA GLU A 248 19.05 -3.30 -16.92
C GLU A 248 17.88 -3.38 -17.92
N ARG A 249 16.66 -3.19 -17.41
CA ARG A 249 15.41 -3.32 -18.17
C ARG A 249 14.87 -1.97 -18.56
N ARG A 250 14.26 -1.91 -19.74
CA ARG A 250 13.63 -0.69 -20.26
C ARG A 250 12.12 -0.75 -20.05
N ALA A 251 11.56 0.40 -19.76
CA ALA A 251 10.12 0.61 -19.79
C ALA A 251 9.63 0.69 -21.25
N GLU A 252 8.38 0.30 -21.47
CA GLU A 252 7.69 0.52 -22.75
C GLU A 252 7.00 1.88 -22.69
N MET A 253 7.41 2.78 -23.60
CA MET A 253 6.88 4.14 -23.65
C MET A 253 5.89 4.29 -24.82
N VAL A 254 4.76 4.96 -24.54
CA VAL A 254 3.85 5.48 -25.56
C VAL A 254 3.91 7.02 -25.49
N GLU A 255 4.57 7.62 -26.45
CA GLU A 255 4.84 9.07 -26.51
C GLU A 255 5.13 9.51 -27.97
N GLU A 256 4.90 10.77 -28.31
CA GLU A 256 5.31 11.35 -29.62
C GLU A 256 6.68 12.03 -29.53
N GLU A 257 6.93 12.68 -28.41
CA GLU A 257 8.23 13.31 -28.10
C GLU A 257 8.74 12.72 -26.78
N ALA A 258 10.03 12.43 -26.72
CA ALA A 258 10.62 11.84 -25.53
C ALA A 258 10.64 12.84 -24.36
N LEU A 259 10.39 12.36 -23.14
CA LEU A 259 10.46 13.18 -21.93
C LEU A 259 11.90 13.63 -21.67
N VAL A 260 12.09 14.92 -21.41
CA VAL A 260 13.40 15.52 -21.06
C VAL A 260 13.45 15.95 -19.59
N ALA A 261 14.66 16.00 -19.02
CA ALA A 261 14.86 16.16 -17.56
C ALA A 261 14.42 17.53 -16.99
N ASP A 262 14.40 18.60 -17.82
CA ASP A 262 14.21 19.97 -17.34
C ASP A 262 12.78 20.50 -17.49
N VAL A 263 11.82 19.64 -17.82
CA VAL A 263 10.40 20.03 -17.86
C VAL A 263 9.71 19.70 -16.55
N PRO A 264 8.74 20.52 -16.10
CA PRO A 264 7.92 20.17 -14.95
C PRO A 264 7.08 18.92 -15.26
N VAL A 265 7.04 17.96 -14.33
CA VAL A 265 6.31 16.70 -14.48
C VAL A 265 5.20 16.57 -13.45
N VAL A 266 3.98 16.39 -13.93
CA VAL A 266 2.84 15.87 -13.16
C VAL A 266 2.80 14.37 -13.35
N MET A 267 2.74 13.60 -12.27
CA MET A 267 2.84 12.15 -12.36
C MET A 267 1.75 11.42 -11.59
N GLN A 268 1.24 10.36 -12.20
CA GLN A 268 0.56 9.28 -11.49
C GLN A 268 1.34 7.98 -11.69
N VAL A 269 1.65 7.29 -10.59
CA VAL A 269 2.15 5.92 -10.64
C VAL A 269 1.21 5.01 -9.85
N SER A 270 0.65 4.00 -10.52
CA SER A 270 -0.30 3.07 -9.92
C SER A 270 -0.43 1.81 -10.78
N ARG A 271 -1.10 0.77 -10.28
CA ARG A 271 -1.61 -0.28 -11.17
C ARG A 271 -2.57 0.34 -12.19
N TRP A 272 -2.66 -0.26 -13.36
CA TRP A 272 -3.72 0.04 -14.32
C TRP A 272 -5.03 -0.53 -13.76
N ASP A 273 -5.83 0.31 -13.11
CA ASP A 273 -7.01 -0.06 -12.34
C ASP A 273 -8.04 1.06 -12.46
N GLN A 274 -9.29 0.74 -12.75
CA GLN A 274 -10.36 1.72 -12.89
C GLN A 274 -10.53 2.60 -11.65
N LEU A 275 -10.27 2.04 -10.46
CA LEU A 275 -10.35 2.80 -9.21
C LEU A 275 -9.21 3.81 -9.03
N LYS A 276 -8.13 3.70 -9.79
CA LYS A 276 -7.04 4.70 -9.83
C LYS A 276 -7.31 5.82 -10.82
N ASP A 277 -8.26 5.63 -11.72
CA ASP A 277 -8.79 6.59 -12.69
C ASP A 277 -7.72 7.35 -13.51
N PRO A 278 -6.80 6.65 -14.17
CA PRO A 278 -5.76 7.30 -14.98
C PRO A 278 -6.35 8.10 -16.17
N VAL A 279 -7.48 7.65 -16.74
CA VAL A 279 -8.18 8.38 -17.80
C VAL A 279 -8.70 9.72 -17.29
N GLY A 280 -9.23 9.76 -16.07
CA GLY A 280 -9.66 11.01 -15.45
C GLY A 280 -8.50 11.95 -15.13
N VAL A 281 -7.30 11.41 -14.76
CA VAL A 281 -6.10 12.25 -14.61
C VAL A 281 -5.68 12.85 -15.93
N LEU A 282 -5.68 12.07 -17.02
CA LEU A 282 -5.39 12.55 -18.36
C LEU A 282 -6.38 13.64 -18.79
N GLY A 283 -7.69 13.45 -18.58
CA GLY A 283 -8.72 14.43 -18.89
C GLY A 283 -8.60 15.73 -18.08
N ALA A 284 -8.22 15.64 -16.79
CA ALA A 284 -7.95 16.84 -15.98
C ALA A 284 -6.71 17.59 -16.47
N PHE A 285 -5.66 16.88 -16.84
CA PHE A 285 -4.45 17.46 -17.41
C PHE A 285 -4.76 18.18 -18.73
N GLU A 286 -5.42 17.51 -19.66
CA GLU A 286 -5.81 18.07 -20.96
C GLU A 286 -6.57 19.39 -20.83
N ARG A 287 -7.65 19.37 -20.03
CA ARG A 287 -8.62 20.48 -20.00
C ARG A 287 -8.18 21.63 -19.12
N HIS A 288 -7.45 21.35 -18.04
CA HIS A 288 -7.24 22.35 -16.98
C HIS A 288 -5.77 22.62 -16.63
N VAL A 289 -4.81 21.77 -17.06
CA VAL A 289 -3.39 21.96 -16.75
C VAL A 289 -2.59 22.34 -17.99
N ALA A 290 -2.75 21.60 -19.08
CA ALA A 290 -1.93 21.75 -20.29
C ALA A 290 -2.01 23.14 -20.93
N THR A 291 -3.13 23.84 -20.77
CA THR A 291 -3.34 25.20 -21.29
C THR A 291 -2.77 26.30 -20.38
N ARG A 292 -2.43 25.95 -19.13
CA ARG A 292 -1.99 26.91 -18.08
C ARG A 292 -0.52 26.74 -17.69
N SER A 293 0.13 25.69 -18.15
CA SER A 293 1.51 25.38 -17.83
C SER A 293 2.22 24.67 -18.97
N SER A 294 3.55 24.66 -18.96
CA SER A 294 4.40 23.86 -19.85
C SER A 294 4.65 22.44 -19.30
N ALA A 295 3.97 22.03 -18.25
CA ALA A 295 4.17 20.74 -17.61
C ALA A 295 3.84 19.58 -18.55
N HIS A 296 4.53 18.47 -18.33
CA HIS A 296 4.24 17.17 -18.94
C HIS A 296 3.49 16.28 -17.96
N LEU A 297 2.68 15.38 -18.48
CA LEU A 297 2.00 14.33 -17.72
C LEU A 297 2.71 13.01 -17.95
N LEU A 298 3.07 12.31 -16.88
CA LEU A 298 3.60 10.94 -16.91
C LEU A 298 2.63 10.01 -16.17
N LEU A 299 1.99 9.08 -16.91
CA LEU A 299 1.18 8.01 -16.37
C LEU A 299 2.01 6.73 -16.38
N ALA A 300 2.35 6.19 -15.21
CA ALA A 300 3.18 5.00 -15.07
C ALA A 300 2.44 3.88 -14.35
N GLY A 301 2.61 2.66 -14.86
CA GLY A 301 2.05 1.45 -14.26
C GLY A 301 2.86 0.22 -14.65
N PRO A 302 2.56 -0.97 -14.08
CA PRO A 302 3.26 -2.21 -14.42
C PRO A 302 2.99 -2.62 -15.87
N SER A 303 3.96 -3.30 -16.51
CA SER A 303 3.72 -3.96 -17.80
C SER A 303 2.62 -5.01 -17.65
N THR A 304 1.59 -4.92 -18.48
CA THR A 304 0.46 -5.85 -18.46
C THR A 304 0.81 -7.23 -19.02
N ALA A 305 1.87 -7.34 -19.83
CA ALA A 305 2.37 -8.60 -20.32
C ALA A 305 2.94 -9.50 -19.21
N ALA A 306 3.41 -8.89 -18.12
CA ALA A 306 3.97 -9.60 -16.97
C ALA A 306 2.93 -10.03 -15.92
N VAL A 307 1.67 -9.56 -16.04
CA VAL A 307 0.58 -9.81 -15.08
C VAL A 307 -0.52 -10.59 -15.81
N ALA A 308 -0.26 -11.85 -16.12
CA ALA A 308 -1.16 -12.71 -16.88
C ALA A 308 -2.54 -12.92 -16.24
N ASP A 309 -2.67 -12.64 -14.93
CA ASP A 309 -3.88 -12.85 -14.14
C ASP A 309 -4.73 -11.56 -13.93
N ASP A 310 -4.35 -10.43 -14.56
CA ASP A 310 -5.07 -9.16 -14.44
C ASP A 310 -5.60 -8.64 -15.79
N PRO A 311 -6.72 -9.19 -16.30
CA PRO A 311 -7.33 -8.73 -17.54
C PRO A 311 -7.87 -7.28 -17.45
N GLU A 312 -8.19 -6.79 -16.25
CA GLU A 312 -8.62 -5.41 -16.02
C GLU A 312 -7.49 -4.42 -16.32
N GLY A 313 -6.25 -4.74 -15.91
CA GLY A 313 -5.09 -3.90 -16.15
C GLY A 313 -4.85 -3.62 -17.63
N ALA A 314 -4.95 -4.65 -18.48
CA ALA A 314 -4.81 -4.51 -19.93
C ALA A 314 -5.93 -3.63 -20.54
N GLN A 315 -7.17 -3.77 -20.06
CA GLN A 315 -8.30 -2.97 -20.53
C GLN A 315 -8.15 -1.50 -20.14
N VAL A 316 -7.72 -1.22 -18.91
CA VAL A 316 -7.50 0.16 -18.44
C VAL A 316 -6.35 0.81 -19.20
N LEU A 317 -5.23 0.10 -19.41
CA LEU A 317 -4.12 0.62 -20.22
C LEU A 317 -4.56 0.94 -21.65
N ALA A 318 -5.32 0.06 -22.28
CA ALA A 318 -5.88 0.29 -23.62
C ALA A 318 -6.81 1.52 -23.66
N ALA A 319 -7.63 1.72 -22.63
CA ALA A 319 -8.48 2.91 -22.51
C ALA A 319 -7.66 4.20 -22.37
N VAL A 320 -6.56 4.19 -21.60
CA VAL A 320 -5.63 5.32 -21.46
C VAL A 320 -4.96 5.63 -22.80
N GLN A 321 -4.49 4.60 -23.52
CA GLN A 321 -3.87 4.75 -24.85
C GLN A 321 -4.87 5.29 -25.87
N SER A 322 -6.12 4.82 -25.86
CA SER A 322 -7.18 5.37 -26.73
C SER A 322 -7.42 6.84 -26.44
N ALA A 323 -7.59 7.22 -25.19
CA ALA A 323 -7.76 8.62 -24.79
C ALA A 323 -6.55 9.48 -25.17
N TRP A 324 -5.33 8.94 -25.07
CA TRP A 324 -4.11 9.61 -25.48
C TRP A 324 -4.09 9.89 -27.01
N HIS A 325 -4.55 8.95 -27.83
CA HIS A 325 -4.64 9.13 -29.29
C HIS A 325 -5.64 10.23 -29.69
N GLU A 326 -6.66 10.46 -28.88
CA GLU A 326 -7.68 11.49 -29.12
C GLU A 326 -7.21 12.90 -28.73
N LEU A 327 -6.10 13.04 -27.99
CA LEU A 327 -5.58 14.34 -27.57
C LEU A 327 -5.14 15.21 -28.76
N PRO A 328 -5.35 16.55 -28.71
CA PRO A 328 -4.71 17.47 -29.60
C PRO A 328 -3.19 17.27 -29.67
N GLY A 329 -2.58 17.30 -30.85
CA GLY A 329 -1.14 17.01 -31.01
C GLY A 329 -0.20 17.85 -30.12
N SER A 330 -0.55 19.11 -29.85
CA SER A 330 0.24 19.98 -28.95
C SER A 330 0.20 19.52 -27.48
N ILE A 331 -0.86 18.82 -27.06
CA ILE A 331 -1.00 18.24 -25.71
C ILE A 331 -0.41 16.84 -25.70
N ARG A 332 -0.72 16.02 -26.73
CA ARG A 332 -0.26 14.63 -26.84
C ARG A 332 1.27 14.50 -26.74
N ARG A 333 2.03 15.42 -27.35
CA ARG A 333 3.50 15.49 -27.20
C ARG A 333 4.00 15.68 -25.77
N ARG A 334 3.14 16.12 -24.86
CA ARG A 334 3.47 16.32 -23.43
C ARG A 334 2.85 15.29 -22.50
N VAL A 335 2.29 14.21 -23.04
CA VAL A 335 1.70 13.13 -22.26
C VAL A 335 2.42 11.83 -22.59
N HIS A 336 2.97 11.22 -21.56
CA HIS A 336 3.80 10.02 -21.63
C HIS A 336 3.10 8.88 -20.86
N ILE A 337 2.93 7.72 -21.49
CA ILE A 337 2.42 6.50 -20.86
C ILE A 337 3.60 5.55 -20.75
N CYS A 338 3.86 5.05 -19.54
CA CYS A 338 5.02 4.27 -19.19
C CYS A 338 4.61 2.93 -18.58
N SER A 339 4.87 1.83 -19.29
CA SER A 339 4.71 0.47 -18.77
C SER A 339 6.03 -0.02 -18.21
N LEU A 340 6.08 -0.17 -16.90
CA LEU A 340 7.30 -0.51 -16.14
C LEU A 340 7.59 -2.01 -16.16
N PRO A 341 8.86 -2.44 -16.31
CA PRO A 341 9.25 -3.84 -16.26
C PRO A 341 8.95 -4.44 -14.88
N MET A 342 8.52 -5.70 -14.82
CA MET A 342 8.10 -6.39 -13.60
C MET A 342 8.91 -7.64 -13.27
N GLU A 343 9.88 -8.03 -14.10
CA GLU A 343 10.68 -9.24 -13.93
C GLU A 343 11.60 -9.17 -12.71
N ASP A 344 12.10 -7.98 -12.38
CA ASP A 344 12.81 -7.69 -11.14
C ASP A 344 12.04 -6.62 -10.35
N VAL A 345 11.38 -7.06 -9.29
CA VAL A 345 10.52 -6.21 -8.45
C VAL A 345 11.30 -5.09 -7.76
N GLU A 346 12.58 -5.32 -7.42
CA GLU A 346 13.40 -4.30 -6.75
C GLU A 346 13.96 -3.28 -7.75
N GLU A 347 14.26 -3.70 -8.97
CA GLU A 347 14.57 -2.80 -10.07
C GLU A 347 13.37 -1.91 -10.41
N ASN A 348 12.17 -2.50 -10.55
CA ASN A 348 10.92 -1.76 -10.70
C ASN A 348 10.74 -0.73 -9.58
N ALA A 349 10.94 -1.15 -8.33
CA ALA A 349 10.82 -0.29 -7.16
C ALA A 349 11.80 0.91 -7.21
N ALA A 350 13.04 0.67 -7.65
CA ALA A 350 14.04 1.73 -7.81
C ALA A 350 13.68 2.72 -8.92
N ILE A 351 13.08 2.24 -10.03
CA ILE A 351 12.56 3.10 -11.11
C ILE A 351 11.40 3.96 -10.59
N VAL A 352 10.44 3.36 -9.88
CA VAL A 352 9.31 4.09 -9.27
C VAL A 352 9.81 5.15 -8.29
N ASN A 353 10.84 4.84 -7.50
CA ASN A 353 11.49 5.81 -6.61
C ASN A 353 12.03 7.02 -7.38
N ALA A 354 12.80 6.78 -8.44
CA ALA A 354 13.36 7.82 -9.28
C ALA A 354 12.27 8.69 -9.93
N LEU A 355 11.22 8.07 -10.46
CA LEU A 355 10.07 8.75 -11.04
C LEU A 355 9.39 9.68 -10.02
N GLN A 356 9.08 9.18 -8.83
CA GLN A 356 8.46 9.99 -7.80
C GLN A 356 9.36 11.15 -7.34
N ARG A 357 10.69 10.93 -7.23
CA ARG A 357 11.64 11.99 -6.87
C ARG A 357 11.77 13.06 -7.96
N HIS A 358 11.61 12.69 -9.20
CA HIS A 358 11.68 13.62 -10.34
C HIS A 358 10.39 14.45 -10.48
N ALA A 359 9.23 13.94 -10.11
CA ALA A 359 7.94 14.61 -10.27
C ALA A 359 7.86 15.94 -9.50
N ASN A 360 7.27 16.97 -10.12
CA ASN A 360 6.93 18.23 -9.46
C ASN A 360 5.63 18.13 -8.66
N VAL A 361 4.66 17.37 -9.17
CA VAL A 361 3.38 17.09 -8.48
C VAL A 361 3.03 15.63 -8.70
N VAL A 362 2.72 14.91 -7.63
CA VAL A 362 2.18 13.54 -7.69
C VAL A 362 0.67 13.60 -7.53
N VAL A 363 -0.04 12.92 -8.43
CA VAL A 363 -1.51 12.85 -8.43
C VAL A 363 -1.95 11.44 -8.07
N GLN A 364 -2.86 11.32 -7.11
CA GLN A 364 -3.49 10.06 -6.73
C GLN A 364 -5.00 10.28 -6.54
N LYS A 365 -5.69 10.52 -7.68
CA LYS A 365 -7.13 10.80 -7.67
C LYS A 365 -7.97 9.52 -7.76
N SER A 366 -7.70 8.58 -6.84
CA SER A 366 -8.44 7.32 -6.77
C SER A 366 -9.93 7.54 -6.52
N LEU A 367 -10.78 6.68 -7.09
CA LEU A 367 -12.23 6.64 -6.84
C LEU A 367 -12.55 5.80 -5.59
N ALA A 368 -11.69 4.84 -5.25
CA ALA A 368 -11.71 4.10 -3.99
C ALA A 368 -10.27 3.74 -3.59
N GLU A 369 -10.00 3.73 -2.30
CA GLU A 369 -8.66 3.44 -1.77
C GLU A 369 -8.74 2.88 -0.34
N GLY A 370 -8.02 1.80 -0.07
CA GLY A 370 -7.88 1.28 1.28
C GLY A 370 -6.97 2.18 2.12
N PHE A 371 -5.70 2.30 1.74
CA PHE A 371 -4.75 3.19 2.38
C PHE A 371 -4.04 4.12 1.39
N GLY A 372 -3.52 3.59 0.27
CA GLY A 372 -2.77 4.35 -0.73
C GLY A 372 -1.30 4.51 -0.36
N LEU A 373 -0.54 3.41 -0.30
CA LEU A 373 0.91 3.44 -0.01
C LEU A 373 1.66 4.41 -0.92
N THR A 374 1.28 4.52 -2.19
CA THR A 374 1.90 5.44 -3.16
C THR A 374 1.81 6.91 -2.74
N VAL A 375 0.78 7.29 -1.98
CA VAL A 375 0.67 8.64 -1.38
C VAL A 375 1.75 8.83 -0.32
N ALA A 376 1.85 7.92 0.66
CA ALA A 376 2.90 7.97 1.69
C ALA A 376 4.31 7.96 1.08
N GLU A 377 4.53 7.15 0.03
CA GLU A 377 5.80 7.08 -0.70
C GLU A 377 6.18 8.40 -1.37
N ALA A 378 5.23 9.07 -2.03
CA ALA A 378 5.46 10.38 -2.63
C ALA A 378 5.69 11.48 -1.57
N MET A 379 4.90 11.45 -0.49
CA MET A 379 5.05 12.35 0.66
C MET A 379 6.43 12.21 1.31
N TRP A 380 6.92 10.96 1.48
CA TRP A 380 8.26 10.66 2.01
C TRP A 380 9.40 11.28 1.18
N LYS A 381 9.18 11.45 -0.11
CA LYS A 381 10.12 12.05 -1.07
C LYS A 381 9.97 13.57 -1.20
N GLN A 382 9.28 14.21 -0.26
CA GLN A 382 8.99 15.65 -0.28
C GLN A 382 8.22 16.09 -1.53
N ARG A 383 7.42 15.20 -2.13
CA ARG A 383 6.59 15.61 -3.27
C ARG A 383 5.25 16.15 -2.79
N PRO A 384 4.82 17.30 -3.33
CA PRO A 384 3.45 17.75 -3.12
C PRO A 384 2.50 16.77 -3.79
N VAL A 385 1.51 16.29 -3.03
CA VAL A 385 0.53 15.30 -3.49
C VAL A 385 -0.83 15.96 -3.63
N VAL A 386 -1.49 15.72 -4.77
CA VAL A 386 -2.91 16.00 -5.00
C VAL A 386 -3.64 14.67 -4.98
N ALA A 387 -4.52 14.44 -4.01
CA ALA A 387 -5.16 13.13 -3.84
C ALA A 387 -6.63 13.24 -3.41
N SER A 388 -7.40 12.19 -3.66
CA SER A 388 -8.81 12.13 -3.27
C SER A 388 -8.99 12.08 -1.76
N GLN A 389 -10.01 12.75 -1.25
CA GLN A 389 -10.40 12.74 0.17
C GLN A 389 -11.16 11.46 0.52
N ILE A 390 -10.56 10.29 0.30
CA ILE A 390 -11.17 8.97 0.50
C ILE A 390 -10.26 8.02 1.28
N GLY A 391 -10.85 7.03 1.94
CA GLY A 391 -10.15 5.95 2.61
C GLY A 391 -8.98 6.44 3.47
N GLY A 392 -7.91 5.66 3.53
CA GLY A 392 -6.70 5.99 4.29
C GLY A 392 -5.90 7.20 3.79
N ILE A 393 -6.18 7.72 2.59
CA ILE A 393 -5.56 8.97 2.12
C ILE A 393 -5.92 10.14 3.03
N ARG A 394 -7.16 10.18 3.54
CA ARG A 394 -7.63 11.21 4.49
C ARG A 394 -6.82 11.24 5.79
N ASP A 395 -6.24 10.12 6.18
CA ASP A 395 -5.43 10.03 7.40
C ASP A 395 -3.98 10.43 7.13
N GLN A 396 -3.52 10.27 5.88
CA GLN A 396 -2.17 10.62 5.47
C GLN A 396 -1.99 12.12 5.26
N ILE A 397 -2.95 12.78 4.61
CA ILE A 397 -2.83 14.18 4.19
C ILE A 397 -3.62 15.12 5.13
N GLU A 398 -2.93 16.13 5.66
CA GLU A 398 -3.54 17.34 6.21
C GLU A 398 -3.72 18.32 5.06
N ASP A 399 -5.00 18.54 4.66
CA ASP A 399 -5.31 19.36 3.49
C ASP A 399 -4.74 20.78 3.58
N GLY A 400 -4.13 21.22 2.47
CA GLY A 400 -3.45 22.51 2.35
C GLY A 400 -2.10 22.61 3.08
N ARG A 401 -1.73 21.62 3.92
CA ARG A 401 -0.49 21.63 4.71
C ARG A 401 0.52 20.58 4.26
N SER A 402 0.10 19.31 4.16
CA SER A 402 0.99 18.19 3.75
C SER A 402 0.56 17.55 2.44
N GLY A 403 -0.32 18.19 1.71
CA GLY A 403 -0.88 17.78 0.42
C GLY A 403 -2.17 18.53 0.17
N LEU A 404 -2.81 18.25 -0.97
CA LEU A 404 -4.12 18.79 -1.30
C LEU A 404 -5.12 17.66 -1.45
N LEU A 405 -6.28 17.76 -0.79
CA LEU A 405 -7.35 16.78 -0.85
C LEU A 405 -8.47 17.24 -1.80
N LEU A 406 -8.85 16.36 -2.70
CA LEU A 406 -9.96 16.55 -3.63
C LEU A 406 -11.25 16.03 -2.96
N SER A 407 -12.23 16.90 -2.79
CA SER A 407 -13.53 16.55 -2.21
C SER A 407 -14.36 15.65 -3.14
N ASP A 408 -14.24 15.86 -4.45
CA ASP A 408 -14.77 14.98 -5.49
C ASP A 408 -13.69 14.67 -6.52
N PRO A 409 -13.19 13.41 -6.58
CA PRO A 409 -12.20 13.04 -7.58
C PRO A 409 -12.73 13.06 -9.03
N ARG A 410 -14.04 13.15 -9.24
CA ARG A 410 -14.65 13.25 -10.57
C ARG A 410 -14.74 14.69 -11.07
N ASP A 411 -14.57 15.68 -10.20
CA ASP A 411 -14.48 17.09 -10.57
C ASP A 411 -13.09 17.39 -11.15
N LEU A 412 -12.98 17.28 -12.48
CA LEU A 412 -11.72 17.49 -13.20
C LEU A 412 -11.22 18.94 -13.13
N GLU A 413 -12.11 19.92 -12.93
CA GLU A 413 -11.72 21.31 -12.73
C GLU A 413 -11.02 21.49 -11.39
N GLN A 414 -11.56 20.92 -10.30
CA GLN A 414 -10.91 20.91 -8.97
C GLN A 414 -9.53 20.26 -9.06
N VAL A 415 -9.42 19.10 -9.73
CA VAL A 415 -8.14 18.40 -9.93
C VAL A 415 -7.14 19.29 -10.66
N GLY A 416 -7.55 19.87 -11.79
CA GLY A 416 -6.68 20.73 -12.59
C GLY A 416 -6.28 22.02 -11.88
N ALA A 417 -7.18 22.63 -11.10
CA ALA A 417 -6.89 23.82 -10.29
C ALA A 417 -5.86 23.51 -9.21
N ALA A 418 -5.98 22.38 -8.50
CA ALA A 418 -5.04 21.96 -7.47
C ALA A 418 -3.63 21.74 -8.06
N ILE A 419 -3.54 21.02 -9.20
CA ILE A 419 -2.26 20.77 -9.88
C ILE A 419 -1.65 22.09 -10.36
N SER A 420 -2.41 22.92 -11.09
CA SER A 420 -1.93 24.19 -11.64
C SER A 420 -1.47 25.16 -10.55
N GLY A 421 -2.17 25.17 -9.42
CA GLY A 421 -1.78 26.00 -8.26
C GLY A 421 -0.43 25.60 -7.65
N LEU A 422 -0.11 24.31 -7.61
CA LEU A 422 1.21 23.83 -7.14
C LEU A 422 2.32 24.06 -8.17
N LEU A 423 2.02 23.94 -9.45
CA LEU A 423 3.00 24.23 -10.52
C LEU A 423 3.34 25.72 -10.60
N ALA A 424 2.38 26.59 -10.31
CA ALA A 424 2.56 28.06 -10.38
C ALA A 424 3.29 28.64 -9.13
N ASP A 425 3.26 27.93 -7.99
CA ASP A 425 3.83 28.39 -6.72
C ASP A 425 4.81 27.34 -6.16
N ALA A 426 6.06 27.41 -6.62
CA ALA A 426 7.12 26.50 -6.22
C ALA A 426 7.44 26.55 -4.71
N GLU A 427 7.33 27.74 -4.09
CA GLU A 427 7.56 27.92 -2.65
C GLU A 427 6.49 27.17 -1.83
N ARG A 428 5.23 27.34 -2.20
CA ARG A 428 4.11 26.60 -1.59
C ARG A 428 4.26 25.09 -1.78
N ALA A 429 4.59 24.66 -3.00
CA ALA A 429 4.80 23.25 -3.33
C ALA A 429 5.91 22.63 -2.45
N GLN A 430 7.04 23.35 -2.29
CA GLN A 430 8.13 22.92 -1.43
C GLN A 430 7.72 22.84 0.05
N LYS A 431 7.02 23.85 0.58
CA LYS A 431 6.52 23.85 1.97
C LYS A 431 5.60 22.65 2.23
N ILE A 432 4.70 22.36 1.30
CA ILE A 432 3.80 21.21 1.38
C ILE A 432 4.62 19.91 1.36
N GLY A 433 5.59 19.76 0.46
CA GLY A 433 6.45 18.58 0.37
C GLY A 433 7.24 18.32 1.66
N LEU A 434 7.84 19.35 2.24
CA LEU A 434 8.55 19.23 3.53
C LEU A 434 7.63 18.84 4.69
N ALA A 435 6.41 19.37 4.72
CA ALA A 435 5.42 19.00 5.73
C ALA A 435 4.91 17.57 5.52
N ALA A 436 4.79 17.13 4.26
CA ALA A 436 4.43 15.77 3.88
C ALA A 436 5.44 14.75 4.40
N GLU A 437 6.74 14.96 4.15
CA GLU A 437 7.81 14.09 4.64
C GLU A 437 7.79 13.96 6.16
N ARG A 438 7.72 15.10 6.88
CA ARG A 438 7.64 15.10 8.36
C ARG A 438 6.46 14.29 8.88
N ARG A 439 5.32 14.39 8.21
CA ARG A 439 4.13 13.64 8.60
C ARG A 439 4.32 12.13 8.41
N VAL A 440 4.93 11.71 7.30
CA VAL A 440 5.26 10.29 7.08
C VAL A 440 6.27 9.82 8.11
N GLN A 441 7.32 10.60 8.37
CA GLN A 441 8.31 10.29 9.40
C GLN A 441 7.66 10.03 10.76
N GLN A 442 6.71 10.87 11.16
CA GLN A 442 6.06 10.83 12.48
C GLN A 442 4.97 9.76 12.62
N GLN A 443 4.39 9.24 11.51
CA GLN A 443 3.18 8.41 11.61
C GLN A 443 3.17 7.16 10.74
N PHE A 444 3.91 7.13 9.63
CA PHE A 444 3.75 6.11 8.60
C PHE A 444 5.03 5.33 8.27
N LEU A 445 6.04 5.39 9.13
CA LEU A 445 7.23 4.52 9.06
C LEU A 445 7.06 3.24 9.91
N GLY A 446 7.84 2.22 9.57
CA GLY A 446 7.84 0.92 10.23
C GLY A 446 7.88 0.96 11.76
N PRO A 447 8.70 1.80 12.44
CA PRO A 447 8.72 1.90 13.90
C PRO A 447 7.37 2.20 14.54
N HIS A 448 6.60 3.14 13.98
CA HIS A 448 5.26 3.48 14.49
C HIS A 448 4.28 2.32 14.33
N HIS A 449 4.35 1.63 13.20
CA HIS A 449 3.52 0.46 12.92
C HIS A 449 3.80 -0.67 13.91
N LEU A 450 5.09 -0.99 14.14
CA LEU A 450 5.52 -2.01 15.10
C LEU A 450 5.11 -1.64 16.52
N GLY A 451 5.27 -0.37 16.91
CA GLY A 451 4.83 0.15 18.20
C GLY A 451 3.35 -0.09 18.44
N ARG A 452 2.50 0.21 17.46
CA ARG A 452 1.05 -0.02 17.54
C ARG A 452 0.69 -1.50 17.66
N TYR A 453 1.36 -2.38 16.94
CA TYR A 453 1.17 -3.81 17.11
C TYR A 453 1.54 -4.26 18.51
N PHE A 454 2.68 -3.82 19.00
CA PHE A 454 3.13 -4.17 20.36
C PHE A 454 2.15 -3.71 21.44
N GLU A 455 1.64 -2.46 21.36
CA GLU A 455 0.61 -1.93 22.26
C GLU A 455 -0.67 -2.81 22.24
N VAL A 456 -1.10 -3.28 21.07
CA VAL A 456 -2.27 -4.16 20.94
C VAL A 456 -2.00 -5.54 21.52
N ILE A 457 -0.85 -6.12 21.24
CA ILE A 457 -0.42 -7.44 21.78
C ILE A 457 -0.38 -7.40 23.30
N HIS A 458 0.30 -6.39 23.87
CA HIS A 458 0.39 -6.20 25.31
C HIS A 458 -0.99 -6.06 25.98
N ARG A 459 -1.85 -5.21 25.44
CA ARG A 459 -3.21 -5.00 25.97
C ARG A 459 -4.02 -6.30 25.97
N VAL A 460 -3.98 -7.06 24.89
CA VAL A 460 -4.73 -8.32 24.74
C VAL A 460 -4.17 -9.40 25.67
N GLY A 461 -2.85 -9.48 25.80
CA GLY A 461 -2.19 -10.37 26.75
C GLY A 461 -2.65 -10.12 28.19
N ALA A 462 -2.57 -8.87 28.66
CA ALA A 462 -3.02 -8.47 29.98
C ALA A 462 -4.52 -8.68 30.23
N GLN A 463 -5.36 -8.61 29.19
CA GLN A 463 -6.79 -8.93 29.33
C GLN A 463 -7.02 -10.43 29.48
N ARG A 464 -6.35 -11.26 28.66
CA ARG A 464 -6.48 -12.73 28.71
C ARG A 464 -5.97 -13.31 30.04
N GLU A 465 -4.92 -12.73 30.62
CA GLU A 465 -4.43 -13.10 31.98
C GLU A 465 -5.51 -12.83 33.05
N ARG A 466 -6.15 -11.65 32.99
CA ARG A 466 -7.27 -11.31 33.90
C ARG A 466 -8.47 -12.24 33.77
N ASP A 467 -8.76 -12.67 32.54
CA ASP A 467 -9.90 -13.55 32.23
C ASP A 467 -9.58 -15.04 32.51
N GLY A 468 -8.36 -15.37 32.99
CA GLY A 468 -7.91 -16.74 33.30
C GLY A 468 -7.76 -17.64 32.06
N SER A 469 -7.62 -17.03 30.87
CA SER A 469 -7.57 -17.73 29.58
C SER A 469 -6.16 -18.11 29.14
N VAL A 470 -5.14 -17.80 29.93
CA VAL A 470 -3.73 -18.20 29.73
C VAL A 470 -3.23 -18.84 31.02
N PRO A 471 -2.63 -20.05 31.01
CA PRO A 471 -1.90 -20.57 32.18
C PRO A 471 -0.71 -19.62 32.46
N ALA A 472 -0.52 -19.30 33.73
CA ALA A 472 0.58 -18.47 34.23
C ALA A 472 1.96 -19.04 33.86
#